data_59cc7fa00bc1d8a158d7f118c7bd3240
#
_entry.id   59cc7fa00bc1d8a158d7f118c7bd3240
#
_cell.length_a   1.000
_cell.length_b   1.000
_cell.length_c   1.000
_cell.angle_alpha   90.00
_cell.angle_beta   90.00
_cell.angle_gamma   90.00
#
_symmetry.space_group_name_H-M   'P 1'
#
loop_
_entity.id
_entity.type
_entity.pdbx_description
1 polymer ?
#
loop_
_entity_poly.entity_id
_entity_poly.type
_entity_poly.pdbx_seq_one_letter_code
_entity_poly.pdbx_strand_id
1 'polypeptide(L)'
;MCIRDSFNVTLATTVTQDTGGNTLPITNLNLHELTYTQSGDTMFIAHQTFMIRKLLRTGLTSFTVETFNFDQNSANTLIFQPYFSFQAPGVTLDPSATSGSGVTLITSSSYWDPTGSQSGCDYPDSKHVGINLRYNNSEIRVTSVQSATQATGTVFGTLKKRLIVDAFRTSEGVATVEVSMANHGFSASDAFVIANASAVGGIANSNLNGSRTVAEVIDENKFTFTAGANATSATAGGGTPTIETHSPNTQWSEQSYSELRGYPSAIAFHQNRLWFGGTAGQPDGLWGSKTATYFNFEVGDAEDNDSIDITASTGDINTIRHIISNKDLHVFTSTDEFIVPALEGQPTTPTNASIERQTSFGSSFNRPYIYDGATIFVDSSGSMVREFIFNRDVGGYTGTAISTLSSHLINTPIQMSMLSGAIGRAENYLFIVCLLYTSDAADERSSVDLGGRRI
;
A
#
# COMPACT_ATOMS: atom_id res chain seq x y z
N MET A 1 13.16 2.93 -29.33
CA MET A 1 13.45 4.16 -28.55
C MET A 1 12.78 3.97 -27.20
N CYS A 2 13.55 3.95 -26.12
CA CYS A 2 12.99 3.68 -24.79
C CYS A 2 12.22 4.91 -24.31
N ILE A 3 11.06 4.76 -23.66
CA ILE A 3 10.32 5.86 -23.01
C ILE A 3 11.25 6.66 -22.09
N ARG A 4 12.23 5.98 -21.49
CA ARG A 4 13.24 6.57 -20.61
C ARG A 4 14.05 7.71 -21.26
N ASP A 5 14.42 7.56 -22.52
CA ASP A 5 15.22 8.57 -23.23
C ASP A 5 14.36 9.76 -23.68
N SER A 6 13.06 9.51 -23.89
CA SER A 6 12.10 10.55 -24.26
C SER A 6 11.56 11.31 -23.03
N PHE A 7 11.55 10.67 -21.86
CA PHE A 7 11.02 11.23 -20.62
C PHE A 7 11.78 12.47 -20.14
N ASN A 8 13.10 12.46 -20.22
CA ASN A 8 13.93 13.57 -19.75
C ASN A 8 13.83 14.83 -20.62
N VAL A 9 13.43 14.71 -21.89
CA VAL A 9 13.38 15.84 -22.83
C VAL A 9 11.97 16.37 -23.02
N THR A 10 10.97 15.50 -22.97
CA THR A 10 9.59 15.84 -23.39
C THR A 10 8.70 16.26 -22.22
N LEU A 11 8.88 15.69 -21.04
CA LEU A 11 8.01 16.00 -19.89
C LEU A 11 8.18 17.41 -19.36
N ALA A 12 9.38 17.97 -19.49
CA ALA A 12 9.66 19.34 -19.05
C ALA A 12 9.01 20.42 -19.92
N THR A 13 8.56 20.08 -21.13
CA THR A 13 8.10 21.08 -22.11
C THR A 13 6.69 20.87 -22.66
N THR A 14 6.08 19.69 -22.57
CA THR A 14 4.86 19.38 -23.33
C THR A 14 3.71 18.73 -22.56
N VAL A 15 3.95 18.04 -21.45
CA VAL A 15 2.87 17.40 -20.69
C VAL A 15 2.70 18.13 -19.37
N THR A 16 1.83 19.13 -19.35
CA THR A 16 1.49 19.94 -18.18
C THR A 16 0.20 19.49 -17.49
N GLN A 17 -0.59 18.64 -18.16
CA GLN A 17 -1.88 18.17 -17.67
C GLN A 17 -2.05 16.68 -17.92
N ASP A 18 -2.82 16.03 -17.05
CA ASP A 18 -3.27 14.65 -17.26
C ASP A 18 -4.44 14.58 -18.27
N THR A 19 -4.92 13.38 -18.59
CA THR A 19 -6.06 13.17 -19.49
C THR A 19 -7.37 13.76 -18.96
N GLY A 20 -7.45 14.05 -17.65
CA GLY A 20 -8.58 14.75 -17.01
C GLY A 20 -8.46 16.28 -17.03
N GLY A 21 -7.37 16.84 -17.60
CA GLY A 21 -7.12 18.27 -17.65
C GLY A 21 -6.52 18.86 -16.35
N ASN A 22 -6.15 18.01 -15.38
CA ASN A 22 -5.55 18.48 -14.14
C ASN A 22 -4.05 18.75 -14.35
N THR A 23 -3.54 19.83 -13.76
CA THR A 23 -2.11 20.15 -13.79
C THR A 23 -1.31 19.04 -13.09
N LEU A 24 -0.23 18.60 -13.72
CA LEU A 24 0.64 17.58 -13.14
C LEU A 24 1.37 18.16 -11.92
N PRO A 25 1.38 17.43 -10.79
CA PRO A 25 2.03 17.89 -9.55
C PRO A 25 3.56 17.72 -9.57
N ILE A 26 4.14 17.51 -10.75
CA ILE A 26 5.60 17.33 -10.93
C ILE A 26 6.23 18.72 -11.12
N THR A 27 7.14 19.07 -10.23
CA THR A 27 7.85 20.34 -10.23
C THR A 27 9.37 20.11 -10.25
N ASN A 28 10.13 21.15 -10.53
CA ASN A 28 11.61 21.06 -10.46
C ASN A 28 12.11 20.72 -9.03
N LEU A 29 11.30 20.97 -8.00
CA LEU A 29 11.67 20.72 -6.60
C LEU A 29 11.59 19.24 -6.24
N ASN A 30 10.68 18.48 -6.86
CA ASN A 30 10.46 17.07 -6.56
C ASN A 30 10.90 16.11 -7.67
N LEU A 31 11.45 16.61 -8.77
CA LEU A 31 11.82 15.80 -9.93
C LEU A 31 12.86 14.72 -9.60
N HIS A 32 13.80 15.01 -8.71
CA HIS A 32 14.87 14.09 -8.31
C HIS A 32 14.41 13.04 -7.28
N GLU A 33 13.25 13.26 -6.63
CA GLU A 33 12.66 12.32 -5.67
C GLU A 33 11.70 11.33 -6.34
N LEU A 34 11.42 11.50 -7.64
CA LEU A 34 10.54 10.61 -8.37
C LEU A 34 11.14 9.21 -8.47
N THR A 35 10.34 8.22 -8.10
CA THR A 35 10.63 6.82 -8.39
C THR A 35 9.75 6.34 -9.54
N TYR A 36 10.28 5.45 -10.36
CA TYR A 36 9.53 4.96 -11.51
C TYR A 36 9.91 3.52 -11.86
N THR A 37 8.95 2.83 -12.47
CA THR A 37 9.14 1.52 -13.09
C THR A 37 8.38 1.47 -14.41
N GLN A 38 8.81 0.61 -15.33
CA GLN A 38 8.22 0.54 -16.67
C GLN A 38 7.93 -0.90 -17.05
N SER A 39 6.79 -1.10 -17.69
CA SER A 39 6.42 -2.34 -18.36
C SER A 39 5.84 -2.02 -19.74
N GLY A 40 6.50 -2.47 -20.81
CA GLY A 40 6.10 -2.16 -22.18
C GLY A 40 6.07 -0.65 -22.44
N ASP A 41 4.95 -0.17 -22.94
CA ASP A 41 4.71 1.25 -23.27
C ASP A 41 4.12 2.07 -22.10
N THR A 42 4.07 1.49 -20.90
CA THR A 42 3.56 2.16 -19.69
C THR A 42 4.66 2.33 -18.66
N MET A 43 4.90 3.57 -18.23
CA MET A 43 5.76 3.92 -17.11
C MET A 43 4.90 4.38 -15.93
N PHE A 44 5.14 3.79 -14.77
CA PHE A 44 4.52 4.19 -13.51
C PHE A 44 5.46 5.11 -12.75
N ILE A 45 4.95 6.22 -12.25
CA ILE A 45 5.71 7.26 -11.54
C ILE A 45 5.09 7.43 -10.16
N ALA A 46 5.90 7.29 -9.13
CA ALA A 46 5.49 7.42 -7.74
C ALA A 46 6.26 8.56 -7.04
N HIS A 47 5.56 9.24 -6.14
CA HIS A 47 6.09 10.25 -5.24
C HIS A 47 5.15 10.39 -4.04
N GLN A 48 5.70 10.65 -2.86
CA GLN A 48 4.93 10.68 -1.60
C GLN A 48 3.85 11.77 -1.50
N THR A 49 3.87 12.78 -2.38
CA THR A 49 2.91 13.91 -2.32
C THR A 49 1.75 13.81 -3.30
N PHE A 50 1.76 12.85 -4.21
CA PHE A 50 0.66 12.69 -5.18
C PHE A 50 0.43 11.23 -5.56
N MET A 51 -0.82 10.94 -5.94
CA MET A 51 -1.21 9.61 -6.41
C MET A 51 -0.39 9.21 -7.63
N ILE A 52 0.03 7.95 -7.67
CA ILE A 52 0.83 7.34 -8.75
C ILE A 52 0.27 7.74 -10.11
N ARG A 53 1.16 8.12 -11.02
CA ARG A 53 0.83 8.48 -12.40
C ARG A 53 1.31 7.40 -13.37
N LYS A 54 0.52 7.18 -14.41
CA LYS A 54 0.87 6.32 -15.54
C LYS A 54 1.19 7.20 -16.74
N LEU A 55 2.42 7.12 -17.23
CA LEU A 55 2.81 7.69 -18.51
C LEU A 55 2.71 6.61 -19.58
N LEU A 56 1.80 6.76 -20.51
CA LEU A 56 1.56 5.83 -21.61
C LEU A 56 2.10 6.40 -22.91
N ARG A 57 2.84 5.59 -23.65
CA ARG A 57 3.22 5.89 -25.01
C ARG A 57 2.13 5.38 -25.96
N THR A 58 1.38 6.31 -26.55
CA THR A 58 0.29 6.01 -27.50
C THR A 58 0.71 6.03 -28.96
N GLY A 59 1.95 6.49 -29.23
CA GLY A 59 2.54 6.53 -30.58
C GLY A 59 4.03 6.87 -30.52
N LEU A 60 4.68 6.99 -31.66
CA LEU A 60 6.13 7.29 -31.72
C LEU A 60 6.51 8.60 -31.01
N THR A 61 5.62 9.59 -31.08
CA THR A 61 5.82 10.93 -30.49
C THR A 61 4.66 11.36 -29.59
N SER A 62 3.73 10.45 -29.28
CA SER A 62 2.53 10.75 -28.51
C SER A 62 2.60 10.06 -27.15
N PHE A 63 2.37 10.84 -26.10
CA PHE A 63 2.32 10.36 -24.71
C PHE A 63 1.09 10.92 -24.01
N THR A 64 0.50 10.14 -23.13
CA THR A 64 -0.58 10.57 -22.24
C THR A 64 -0.22 10.25 -20.79
N VAL A 65 -0.67 11.11 -19.87
CA VAL A 65 -0.52 10.86 -18.44
C VAL A 65 -1.88 10.63 -17.82
N GLU A 66 -2.02 9.57 -17.07
CA GLU A 66 -3.23 9.17 -16.35
C GLU A 66 -2.95 8.97 -14.88
N THR A 67 -3.97 9.13 -14.03
CA THR A 67 -3.90 8.71 -12.64
C THR A 67 -3.97 7.19 -12.56
N PHE A 68 -3.23 6.58 -11.64
CA PHE A 68 -3.35 5.17 -11.31
C PHE A 68 -4.70 4.93 -10.62
N ASN A 69 -5.49 4.01 -11.12
CA ASN A 69 -6.74 3.60 -10.50
C ASN A 69 -6.64 2.13 -10.12
N PHE A 70 -7.08 1.81 -8.91
CA PHE A 70 -7.21 0.43 -8.46
C PHE A 70 -8.39 -0.25 -9.14
N ASP A 71 -8.28 -1.57 -9.29
CA ASP A 71 -9.39 -2.40 -9.74
C ASP A 71 -10.54 -2.34 -8.72
N GLN A 72 -11.73 -2.66 -9.20
CA GLN A 72 -12.94 -2.71 -8.40
C GLN A 72 -13.65 -4.05 -8.63
N ASN A 73 -14.50 -4.44 -7.69
CA ASN A 73 -15.38 -5.57 -7.93
C ASN A 73 -16.41 -5.25 -9.04
N SER A 74 -17.02 -6.28 -9.60
CA SER A 74 -17.98 -6.14 -10.71
C SER A 74 -19.20 -5.25 -10.41
N ALA A 75 -19.52 -5.06 -9.13
CA ALA A 75 -20.61 -4.20 -8.66
C ALA A 75 -20.15 -2.76 -8.37
N ASN A 76 -18.87 -2.44 -8.52
CA ASN A 76 -18.25 -1.15 -8.15
C ASN A 76 -18.54 -0.74 -6.70
N THR A 77 -18.62 -1.72 -5.80
CA THR A 77 -18.89 -1.50 -4.37
C THR A 77 -17.67 -1.70 -3.49
N LEU A 78 -16.57 -2.22 -4.05
CA LEU A 78 -15.29 -2.42 -3.37
C LEU A 78 -14.14 -2.00 -4.29
N ILE A 79 -13.21 -1.20 -3.77
CA ILE A 79 -11.96 -0.82 -4.44
C ILE A 79 -10.83 -1.68 -3.86
N PHE A 80 -10.08 -2.33 -4.74
CA PHE A 80 -9.01 -3.25 -4.34
C PHE A 80 -7.69 -2.52 -4.08
N GLN A 81 -7.71 -1.59 -3.12
CA GLN A 81 -6.56 -0.81 -2.67
C GLN A 81 -6.11 -1.25 -1.28
N PRO A 82 -4.88 -0.91 -0.84
CA PRO A 82 -4.45 -1.16 0.53
C PRO A 82 -5.26 -0.35 1.55
N TYR A 83 -5.57 -0.98 2.69
CA TYR A 83 -6.24 -0.38 3.84
C TYR A 83 -5.42 -0.60 5.10
N PHE A 84 -5.46 0.36 6.01
CA PHE A 84 -4.78 0.26 7.29
C PHE A 84 -5.62 0.83 8.44
N SER A 85 -5.44 0.26 9.62
CA SER A 85 -6.13 0.70 10.85
C SER A 85 -5.34 1.83 11.51
N PHE A 86 -5.59 3.08 11.10
CA PHE A 86 -4.92 4.26 11.68
C PHE A 86 -5.52 4.68 13.03
N GLN A 87 -6.69 4.17 13.39
CA GLN A 87 -7.32 4.46 14.66
C GLN A 87 -6.56 3.81 15.83
N ALA A 88 -6.68 4.41 17.01
CA ALA A 88 -6.17 3.79 18.23
C ALA A 88 -6.90 2.45 18.51
N PRO A 89 -6.23 1.49 19.15
CA PRO A 89 -6.86 0.22 19.51
C PRO A 89 -8.16 0.42 20.31
N GLY A 90 -9.20 -0.30 19.95
CA GLY A 90 -10.51 -0.25 20.61
C GLY A 90 -11.45 0.87 20.14
N VAL A 91 -11.02 1.73 19.22
CA VAL A 91 -11.92 2.75 18.64
C VAL A 91 -12.90 2.10 17.69
N THR A 92 -14.20 2.22 18.01
CA THR A 92 -15.29 1.71 17.17
C THR A 92 -15.74 2.77 16.17
N LEU A 93 -16.20 2.29 15.01
CA LEU A 93 -16.99 3.06 14.04
C LEU A 93 -18.43 2.56 14.08
N ASP A 94 -19.38 3.49 14.23
CA ASP A 94 -20.82 3.26 14.28
C ASP A 94 -21.51 3.99 13.12
N PRO A 95 -21.79 3.31 12.00
CA PRO A 95 -22.60 3.86 10.93
C PRO A 95 -24.08 3.86 11.32
N SER A 96 -24.82 4.92 11.01
CA SER A 96 -26.26 5.02 11.34
C SER A 96 -27.18 4.16 10.46
N ALA A 97 -26.67 3.58 9.39
CA ALA A 97 -27.44 2.74 8.47
C ALA A 97 -26.53 1.76 7.71
N THR A 98 -27.09 0.67 7.21
CA THR A 98 -26.38 -0.35 6.44
C THR A 98 -26.16 0.01 4.98
N SER A 99 -26.84 1.02 4.44
CA SER A 99 -26.74 1.40 3.01
C SER A 99 -27.17 2.84 2.78
N GLY A 100 -26.82 3.37 1.63
CA GLY A 100 -27.27 4.69 1.15
C GLY A 100 -26.24 5.79 1.33
N SER A 101 -26.66 7.02 1.03
CA SER A 101 -25.88 8.24 1.19
C SER A 101 -26.34 9.02 2.44
N GLY A 102 -25.48 9.89 2.96
CA GLY A 102 -25.78 10.68 4.16
C GLY A 102 -25.78 9.85 5.45
N VAL A 103 -25.12 8.68 5.45
CA VAL A 103 -24.97 7.85 6.64
C VAL A 103 -24.04 8.54 7.62
N THR A 104 -24.52 8.77 8.84
CA THR A 104 -23.70 9.32 9.92
C THR A 104 -22.72 8.27 10.40
N LEU A 105 -21.47 8.67 10.56
CA LEU A 105 -20.35 7.83 11.00
C LEU A 105 -19.84 8.37 12.33
N ILE A 106 -20.10 7.65 13.41
CA ILE A 106 -19.68 8.06 14.77
C ILE A 106 -18.50 7.20 15.20
N THR A 107 -17.44 7.81 15.67
CA THR A 107 -16.30 7.11 16.28
C THR A 107 -16.35 7.25 17.80
N SER A 108 -16.01 6.20 18.54
CA SER A 108 -16.05 6.20 20.01
C SER A 108 -15.03 7.15 20.65
N SER A 109 -14.05 7.64 19.88
CA SER A 109 -13.10 8.68 20.28
C SER A 109 -12.71 9.56 19.09
N SER A 110 -11.96 10.64 19.34
CA SER A 110 -11.52 11.56 18.29
C SER A 110 -10.67 10.84 17.23
N TYR A 111 -11.13 10.90 15.98
CA TYR A 111 -10.47 10.32 14.82
C TYR A 111 -10.45 11.26 13.61
N TRP A 112 -11.60 11.92 13.34
CA TRP A 112 -11.74 12.77 12.17
C TRP A 112 -10.95 14.06 12.32
N ASP A 113 -10.32 14.51 11.24
CA ASP A 113 -9.61 15.77 11.21
C ASP A 113 -10.62 16.92 11.00
N PRO A 114 -10.91 17.73 12.03
CA PRO A 114 -11.80 18.88 11.94
C PRO A 114 -11.05 20.13 11.49
N THR A 115 -9.87 20.02 10.84
CA THR A 115 -9.12 21.18 10.35
C THR A 115 -9.72 21.71 9.06
N GLY A 116 -9.64 23.01 8.89
CA GLY A 116 -10.21 23.73 7.75
C GLY A 116 -11.11 24.87 8.18
N SER A 117 -11.57 25.69 7.21
CA SER A 117 -12.52 26.76 7.46
C SER A 117 -13.89 26.19 7.82
N GLN A 118 -14.35 26.46 9.04
CA GLN A 118 -15.70 26.11 9.44
C GLN A 118 -16.70 27.08 8.77
N SER A 119 -17.51 26.53 7.86
CA SER A 119 -18.67 27.23 7.31
C SER A 119 -19.93 26.46 7.72
N GLY A 120 -20.61 26.93 8.71
CA GLY A 120 -21.76 26.25 9.28
C GLY A 120 -21.35 25.13 10.25
N CYS A 121 -21.79 23.88 10.00
CA CYS A 121 -21.56 22.73 10.87
C CYS A 121 -20.55 21.71 10.29
N ASP A 122 -19.99 21.95 9.10
CA ASP A 122 -19.11 21.04 8.39
C ASP A 122 -17.71 21.61 8.23
N TYR A 123 -16.73 20.73 8.12
CA TYR A 123 -15.32 21.03 7.79
C TYR A 123 -15.03 20.61 6.35
N PRO A 124 -15.32 21.47 5.35
CA PRO A 124 -15.21 21.11 3.92
C PRO A 124 -13.77 20.87 3.49
N ASP A 125 -12.80 21.47 4.17
CA ASP A 125 -11.37 21.35 3.88
C ASP A 125 -10.71 20.19 4.64
N SER A 126 -11.48 19.40 5.40
CA SER A 126 -10.95 18.22 6.07
C SER A 126 -10.37 17.22 5.06
N LYS A 127 -9.14 16.81 5.28
CA LYS A 127 -8.47 15.82 4.43
C LYS A 127 -9.06 14.41 4.51
N HIS A 128 -9.99 14.17 5.43
CA HIS A 128 -10.79 12.94 5.44
C HIS A 128 -11.95 12.96 4.43
N VAL A 129 -12.32 14.10 3.87
CA VAL A 129 -13.34 14.16 2.83
C VAL A 129 -12.84 13.50 1.55
N GLY A 130 -13.62 12.57 1.03
CA GLY A 130 -13.31 11.82 -0.18
C GLY A 130 -12.53 10.52 0.05
N ILE A 131 -12.08 10.23 1.29
CA ILE A 131 -11.41 8.97 1.60
C ILE A 131 -12.41 7.81 1.68
N ASN A 132 -11.90 6.61 1.42
CA ASN A 132 -12.65 5.37 1.56
C ASN A 132 -12.26 4.66 2.86
N LEU A 133 -13.28 4.13 3.53
CA LEU A 133 -13.14 3.29 4.71
C LEU A 133 -13.60 1.88 4.36
N ARG A 134 -12.91 0.88 4.86
CA ARG A 134 -13.34 -0.50 4.85
C ARG A 134 -13.97 -0.81 6.21
N TYR A 135 -15.27 -1.03 6.25
CA TYR A 135 -16.00 -1.49 7.44
C TYR A 135 -16.37 -2.96 7.22
N ASN A 136 -15.72 -3.86 7.96
CA ASN A 136 -15.75 -5.29 7.65
C ASN A 136 -15.33 -5.54 6.19
N ASN A 137 -16.22 -6.10 5.36
CA ASN A 137 -15.99 -6.38 3.95
C ASN A 137 -16.80 -5.43 3.03
N SER A 138 -17.14 -4.25 3.52
CA SER A 138 -17.93 -3.25 2.80
C SER A 138 -17.21 -1.90 2.82
N GLU A 139 -17.58 -1.03 1.90
CA GLU A 139 -16.87 0.23 1.71
C GLU A 139 -17.77 1.43 1.95
N ILE A 140 -17.22 2.44 2.62
CA ILE A 140 -17.87 3.71 2.91
C ILE A 140 -16.96 4.82 2.43
N ARG A 141 -17.49 5.77 1.66
CA ARG A 141 -16.77 6.98 1.29
C ARG A 141 -17.21 8.14 2.15
N VAL A 142 -16.28 8.79 2.82
CA VAL A 142 -16.54 9.98 3.62
C VAL A 142 -16.89 11.16 2.71
N THR A 143 -18.01 11.83 2.98
CA THR A 143 -18.50 12.96 2.19
C THR A 143 -18.39 14.30 2.90
N SER A 144 -18.46 14.30 4.24
CA SER A 144 -18.22 15.49 5.06
C SER A 144 -17.80 15.10 6.49
N VAL A 145 -17.15 16.02 7.18
CA VAL A 145 -16.73 15.88 8.58
C VAL A 145 -17.40 16.97 9.39
N GLN A 146 -18.10 16.61 10.49
CA GLN A 146 -18.83 17.53 11.35
C GLN A 146 -18.10 17.83 12.65
N SER A 147 -17.30 16.88 13.14
CA SER A 147 -16.51 17.03 14.37
C SER A 147 -15.38 16.01 14.42
N ALA A 148 -14.54 16.06 15.45
CA ALA A 148 -13.49 15.05 15.66
C ALA A 148 -14.04 13.62 15.91
N THR A 149 -15.33 13.45 16.20
CA THR A 149 -15.98 12.14 16.46
C THR A 149 -17.13 11.85 15.50
N GLN A 150 -17.46 12.74 14.58
CA GLN A 150 -18.58 12.58 13.66
C GLN A 150 -18.24 13.00 12.25
N ALA A 151 -18.56 12.13 11.30
CA ALA A 151 -18.50 12.37 9.87
C ALA A 151 -19.78 11.86 9.20
N THR A 152 -19.95 12.17 7.92
CA THR A 152 -21.03 11.63 7.09
C THR A 152 -20.40 10.93 5.88
N GLY A 153 -20.99 9.83 5.46
CA GLY A 153 -20.47 9.05 4.32
C GLY A 153 -21.57 8.46 3.44
N THR A 154 -21.12 7.89 2.34
CA THR A 154 -21.95 7.08 1.44
C THR A 154 -21.45 5.64 1.50
N VAL A 155 -22.34 4.71 1.79
CA VAL A 155 -22.08 3.27 1.78
C VAL A 155 -22.22 2.75 0.35
N PHE A 156 -21.20 2.06 -0.15
CA PHE A 156 -21.24 1.38 -1.44
C PHE A 156 -21.80 -0.03 -1.27
N GLY A 157 -23.03 -0.22 -1.72
CA GLY A 157 -23.77 -1.48 -1.52
C GLY A 157 -24.40 -1.56 -0.13
N THR A 158 -24.12 -2.62 0.59
CA THR A 158 -24.68 -2.87 1.93
C THR A 158 -23.55 -3.27 2.89
N LEU A 159 -23.54 -2.70 4.10
CA LEU A 159 -22.59 -3.09 5.14
C LEU A 159 -22.85 -4.52 5.58
N LYS A 160 -21.86 -5.38 5.38
CA LYS A 160 -21.93 -6.80 5.73
C LYS A 160 -20.55 -7.35 6.08
N LYS A 161 -20.53 -8.35 6.94
CA LYS A 161 -19.36 -9.14 7.27
C LYS A 161 -19.52 -10.56 6.76
N ARG A 162 -18.54 -11.05 6.01
CA ARG A 162 -18.39 -12.47 5.72
C ARG A 162 -17.83 -13.15 6.96
N LEU A 163 -18.47 -14.19 7.45
CA LEU A 163 -17.98 -14.97 8.56
C LEU A 163 -16.96 -16.01 8.07
N ILE A 164 -16.15 -16.47 9.01
CA ILE A 164 -15.27 -17.62 8.79
C ILE A 164 -16.09 -18.86 8.41
N VAL A 165 -15.44 -19.81 7.76
CA VAL A 165 -16.09 -21.09 7.45
C VAL A 165 -16.56 -21.76 8.73
N ASP A 166 -17.82 -22.24 8.70
CA ASP A 166 -18.43 -22.99 9.83
C ASP A 166 -18.53 -22.18 11.14
N ALA A 167 -18.83 -20.88 11.03
CA ALA A 167 -18.97 -19.96 12.17
C ALA A 167 -20.18 -20.25 13.07
N PHE A 168 -21.13 -21.09 12.65
CA PHE A 168 -22.31 -21.44 13.40
C PHE A 168 -22.10 -22.71 14.21
N ARG A 169 -22.59 -22.71 15.44
CA ARG A 169 -22.61 -23.87 16.33
C ARG A 169 -24.04 -24.13 16.84
N THR A 170 -24.50 -25.36 16.69
CA THR A 170 -25.83 -25.81 17.12
C THR A 170 -25.75 -26.74 18.35
N SER A 171 -26.82 -26.80 19.11
CA SER A 171 -27.03 -27.78 20.18
C SER A 171 -28.32 -28.58 19.90
N GLU A 172 -28.27 -29.90 20.10
CA GLU A 172 -29.40 -30.79 19.81
C GLU A 172 -30.67 -30.41 20.60
N GLY A 173 -31.80 -30.44 19.92
CA GLY A 173 -33.11 -30.21 20.51
C GLY A 173 -33.52 -28.74 20.65
N VAL A 174 -32.64 -27.76 20.35
CA VAL A 174 -32.93 -26.33 20.51
C VAL A 174 -32.77 -25.58 19.20
N ALA A 175 -33.47 -24.45 19.07
CA ALA A 175 -33.35 -23.56 17.92
C ALA A 175 -32.25 -22.50 18.09
N THR A 176 -31.60 -22.44 19.23
CA THR A 176 -30.53 -21.47 19.51
C THR A 176 -29.25 -21.85 18.73
N VAL A 177 -28.73 -20.90 17.96
CA VAL A 177 -27.49 -21.04 17.21
C VAL A 177 -26.49 -20.02 17.74
N GLU A 178 -25.34 -20.50 18.19
CA GLU A 178 -24.19 -19.66 18.53
C GLU A 178 -23.48 -19.22 17.26
N VAL A 179 -23.08 -17.96 17.18
CA VAL A 179 -22.34 -17.37 16.07
C VAL A 179 -21.00 -16.89 16.58
N SER A 180 -19.91 -17.28 15.89
CA SER A 180 -18.58 -16.74 16.11
C SER A 180 -18.32 -15.60 15.10
N MET A 181 -18.24 -14.38 15.61
CA MET A 181 -18.00 -13.16 14.85
C MET A 181 -17.14 -12.20 15.68
N ALA A 182 -15.86 -12.11 15.38
CA ALA A 182 -14.92 -11.29 16.14
C ALA A 182 -15.37 -9.81 16.19
N ASN A 183 -15.33 -9.23 17.39
CA ASN A 183 -15.69 -7.82 17.67
C ASN A 183 -17.03 -7.42 17.04
N HIS A 184 -18.10 -8.22 17.28
CA HIS A 184 -19.37 -8.03 16.59
C HIS A 184 -20.10 -6.72 16.95
N GLY A 185 -19.87 -6.14 18.13
CA GLY A 185 -20.47 -4.87 18.58
C GLY A 185 -21.97 -4.91 18.84
N PHE A 186 -22.61 -6.10 18.77
CA PHE A 186 -24.06 -6.24 19.05
C PHE A 186 -24.40 -6.12 20.53
N SER A 187 -25.62 -5.63 20.76
CA SER A 187 -26.36 -5.73 22.02
C SER A 187 -27.50 -6.73 21.87
N ALA A 188 -27.99 -7.23 22.98
CA ALA A 188 -29.19 -8.09 22.97
C ALA A 188 -30.37 -7.34 22.32
N SER A 189 -31.15 -8.05 21.48
CA SER A 189 -32.26 -7.53 20.68
C SER A 189 -31.86 -6.72 19.43
N ASP A 190 -30.59 -6.55 19.12
CA ASP A 190 -30.17 -5.94 17.86
C ASP A 190 -30.61 -6.79 16.66
N ALA A 191 -31.10 -6.12 15.61
CA ALA A 191 -31.49 -6.75 14.36
C ALA A 191 -30.35 -6.91 13.39
N PHE A 192 -30.27 -8.01 12.68
CA PHE A 192 -29.33 -8.28 11.62
C PHE A 192 -29.89 -9.20 10.54
N VAL A 193 -29.25 -9.30 9.39
CA VAL A 193 -29.69 -10.17 8.30
C VAL A 193 -28.57 -11.17 7.98
N ILE A 194 -28.96 -12.48 7.95
CA ILE A 194 -28.07 -13.57 7.53
C ILE A 194 -28.33 -13.88 6.05
N ALA A 195 -27.28 -14.01 5.26
CA ALA A 195 -27.35 -14.54 3.91
C ALA A 195 -26.25 -15.59 3.67
N ASN A 196 -26.45 -16.44 2.66
CA ASN A 196 -25.51 -17.48 2.21
C ASN A 196 -25.16 -18.54 3.27
N ALA A 197 -25.91 -18.66 4.34
CA ALA A 197 -25.72 -19.75 5.29
C ALA A 197 -26.10 -21.10 4.67
N SER A 198 -25.27 -22.10 4.86
CA SER A 198 -25.55 -23.51 4.55
C SER A 198 -26.24 -24.19 5.73
N ALA A 199 -26.92 -25.29 5.48
CA ALA A 199 -27.59 -26.08 6.54
C ALA A 199 -26.54 -26.56 7.58
N VAL A 200 -26.92 -26.53 8.87
CA VAL A 200 -26.08 -26.98 9.99
C VAL A 200 -26.93 -27.63 11.07
N GLY A 201 -26.44 -28.72 11.67
CA GLY A 201 -27.09 -29.39 12.76
C GLY A 201 -28.51 -29.87 12.44
N GLY A 202 -28.84 -30.13 11.17
CA GLY A 202 -30.21 -30.49 10.73
C GLY A 202 -31.15 -29.30 10.54
N ILE A 203 -30.70 -28.06 10.81
CA ILE A 203 -31.42 -26.83 10.49
C ILE A 203 -31.17 -26.51 9.00
N ALA A 204 -32.26 -26.43 8.23
CA ALA A 204 -32.17 -26.06 6.81
C ALA A 204 -31.71 -24.59 6.63
N ASN A 205 -31.05 -24.30 5.51
CA ASN A 205 -30.55 -22.95 5.17
C ASN A 205 -31.69 -21.90 5.19
N SER A 206 -32.92 -22.24 4.79
CA SER A 206 -34.07 -21.34 4.84
C SER A 206 -34.48 -20.92 6.28
N ASN A 207 -34.16 -21.75 7.27
CA ASN A 207 -34.41 -21.49 8.68
C ASN A 207 -33.25 -20.76 9.37
N LEU A 208 -32.09 -20.59 8.68
CA LEU A 208 -30.95 -19.83 9.14
C LEU A 208 -30.93 -18.43 8.50
N ASN A 209 -31.13 -18.35 7.21
CA ASN A 209 -31.07 -17.09 6.45
C ASN A 209 -32.25 -16.16 6.72
N GLY A 210 -32.08 -14.87 6.41
CA GLY A 210 -33.07 -13.80 6.58
C GLY A 210 -32.87 -12.97 7.85
N SER A 211 -33.85 -12.12 8.17
CA SER A 211 -33.80 -11.23 9.34
C SER A 211 -33.82 -12.03 10.63
N ARG A 212 -32.96 -11.68 11.55
CA ARG A 212 -32.79 -12.26 12.88
C ARG A 212 -32.60 -11.17 13.92
N THR A 213 -32.72 -11.53 15.18
CA THR A 213 -32.40 -10.69 16.33
C THR A 213 -31.40 -11.41 17.22
N VAL A 214 -30.49 -10.68 17.81
CA VAL A 214 -29.56 -11.20 18.82
C VAL A 214 -30.36 -11.62 20.05
N ALA A 215 -30.29 -12.90 20.40
CA ALA A 215 -30.95 -13.42 21.57
C ALA A 215 -30.13 -13.14 22.84
N GLU A 216 -28.85 -13.39 22.79
CA GLU A 216 -27.92 -13.19 23.90
C GLU A 216 -26.52 -12.86 23.35
N VAL A 217 -25.81 -11.97 24.01
CA VAL A 217 -24.39 -11.71 23.79
C VAL A 217 -23.59 -12.51 24.81
N ILE A 218 -22.76 -13.44 24.33
CA ILE A 218 -21.93 -14.30 25.17
C ILE A 218 -20.65 -13.56 25.57
N ASP A 219 -19.95 -13.02 24.59
CA ASP A 219 -18.74 -12.23 24.74
C ASP A 219 -18.56 -11.29 23.52
N GLU A 220 -17.49 -10.56 23.44
CA GLU A 220 -17.17 -9.63 22.32
C GLU A 220 -17.08 -10.30 20.95
N ASN A 221 -16.89 -11.62 20.92
CA ASN A 221 -16.66 -12.41 19.71
C ASN A 221 -17.76 -13.44 19.44
N LYS A 222 -18.77 -13.53 20.33
CA LYS A 222 -19.81 -14.54 20.25
C LYS A 222 -21.17 -14.03 20.70
N PHE A 223 -22.18 -14.38 19.94
CA PHE A 223 -23.58 -14.11 20.27
C PHE A 223 -24.47 -15.26 19.81
N THR A 224 -25.73 -15.26 20.22
CA THR A 224 -26.71 -16.26 19.82
C THR A 224 -27.91 -15.62 19.12
N PHE A 225 -28.55 -16.38 18.25
CA PHE A 225 -29.87 -16.07 17.70
C PHE A 225 -30.78 -17.31 17.68
N THR A 226 -32.07 -17.11 17.51
CA THR A 226 -33.05 -18.20 17.38
C THR A 226 -33.29 -18.48 15.89
N ALA A 227 -33.00 -19.70 15.45
CA ALA A 227 -33.32 -20.19 14.12
C ALA A 227 -34.79 -20.55 13.94
N GLY A 228 -35.25 -20.76 12.69
CA GLY A 228 -36.61 -21.13 12.38
C GLY A 228 -37.01 -22.59 12.73
N ALA A 229 -36.04 -23.41 13.18
CA ALA A 229 -36.26 -24.81 13.54
C ALA A 229 -35.25 -25.27 14.60
N ASN A 230 -35.58 -26.32 15.37
CA ASN A 230 -34.66 -26.94 16.31
C ASN A 230 -33.57 -27.74 15.57
N ALA A 231 -32.37 -27.72 16.11
CA ALA A 231 -31.28 -28.58 15.63
C ALA A 231 -31.54 -30.06 16.03
N THR A 232 -31.16 -30.94 15.14
CA THR A 232 -31.22 -32.40 15.36
C THR A 232 -29.89 -32.98 15.82
N SER A 233 -28.83 -32.18 15.81
CA SER A 233 -27.49 -32.56 16.28
C SER A 233 -26.68 -31.34 16.73
N ALA A 234 -25.77 -31.57 17.67
CA ALA A 234 -24.79 -30.59 18.11
C ALA A 234 -23.58 -30.64 17.16
N THR A 235 -23.40 -29.60 16.35
CA THR A 235 -22.28 -29.53 15.40
C THR A 235 -21.92 -28.08 15.06
N ALA A 236 -20.69 -27.88 14.57
CA ALA A 236 -20.30 -26.65 13.93
C ALA A 236 -20.54 -26.74 12.41
N GLY A 237 -20.81 -25.61 11.75
CA GLY A 237 -21.11 -25.57 10.34
C GLY A 237 -21.65 -24.22 9.90
N GLY A 238 -22.45 -24.21 8.83
CA GLY A 238 -23.07 -23.01 8.27
C GLY A 238 -22.40 -22.48 7.00
N GLY A 239 -21.29 -23.09 6.58
CA GLY A 239 -20.55 -22.66 5.41
C GLY A 239 -19.90 -21.28 5.59
N THR A 240 -20.05 -20.39 4.63
CA THR A 240 -19.51 -19.02 4.68
C THR A 240 -20.64 -17.98 4.66
N PRO A 241 -21.40 -17.83 5.76
CA PRO A 241 -22.49 -16.87 5.82
C PRO A 241 -21.98 -15.43 5.82
N THR A 242 -22.84 -14.52 5.38
CA THR A 242 -22.65 -13.08 5.53
C THR A 242 -23.68 -12.51 6.48
N ILE A 243 -23.27 -11.54 7.31
CA ILE A 243 -24.15 -10.81 8.22
C ILE A 243 -24.16 -9.34 7.81
N GLU A 244 -25.36 -8.82 7.49
CA GLU A 244 -25.57 -7.40 7.26
C GLU A 244 -25.82 -6.71 8.59
N THR A 245 -24.99 -5.75 8.94
CA THR A 245 -25.07 -5.00 10.19
C THR A 245 -24.36 -3.68 10.09
N HIS A 246 -24.79 -2.70 10.88
CA HIS A 246 -24.10 -1.41 11.09
C HIS A 246 -23.72 -1.19 12.57
N SER A 247 -23.76 -2.24 13.40
CA SER A 247 -23.43 -2.11 14.84
C SER A 247 -21.99 -1.57 15.03
N PRO A 248 -21.75 -0.82 16.14
CA PRO A 248 -20.43 -0.31 16.46
C PRO A 248 -19.37 -1.42 16.39
N ASN A 249 -18.28 -1.21 15.62
CA ASN A 249 -17.29 -2.25 15.40
C ASN A 249 -15.89 -1.65 15.34
N THR A 250 -14.90 -2.38 15.87
CA THR A 250 -13.47 -2.03 15.81
C THR A 250 -12.81 -2.50 14.51
N GLN A 251 -13.47 -3.39 13.73
CA GLN A 251 -12.95 -3.91 12.48
C GLN A 251 -13.27 -2.97 11.31
N TRP A 252 -12.59 -1.86 11.28
CA TRP A 252 -12.63 -0.91 10.18
C TRP A 252 -11.25 -0.34 9.92
N SER A 253 -11.01 0.10 8.71
CA SER A 253 -9.73 0.63 8.28
C SER A 253 -9.93 1.74 7.25
N GLU A 254 -8.93 2.60 7.12
CA GLU A 254 -8.87 3.68 6.16
C GLU A 254 -7.97 3.28 4.99
N GLN A 255 -8.23 3.80 3.81
CA GLN A 255 -7.32 3.64 2.66
C GLN A 255 -5.91 4.12 3.01
N SER A 256 -4.90 3.34 2.67
CA SER A 256 -3.49 3.65 2.98
C SER A 256 -2.95 4.86 2.20
N TYR A 257 -3.55 5.17 1.04
CA TYR A 257 -3.09 6.23 0.15
C TYR A 257 -4.12 7.35 0.05
N SER A 258 -3.80 8.50 0.62
CA SER A 258 -4.66 9.69 0.60
C SER A 258 -3.83 10.96 0.74
N GLU A 259 -4.45 12.12 0.56
CA GLU A 259 -3.78 13.40 0.84
C GLU A 259 -3.36 13.53 2.32
N LEU A 260 -4.10 12.87 3.23
CA LEU A 260 -3.79 12.85 4.65
C LEU A 260 -2.64 11.90 4.98
N ARG A 261 -2.64 10.70 4.40
CA ARG A 261 -1.68 9.61 4.70
C ARG A 261 -0.47 9.60 3.78
N GLY A 262 -0.47 10.44 2.74
CA GLY A 262 0.53 10.45 1.69
C GLY A 262 0.33 9.32 0.67
N TYR A 263 1.27 9.24 -0.24
CA TYR A 263 1.27 8.26 -1.34
C TYR A 263 2.59 7.50 -1.36
N PRO A 264 2.66 6.34 -2.05
CA PRO A 264 3.89 5.56 -2.11
C PRO A 264 5.07 6.35 -2.69
N SER A 265 6.20 6.31 -1.97
CA SER A 265 7.47 6.93 -2.41
C SER A 265 8.24 6.04 -3.38
N ALA A 266 8.07 4.72 -3.31
CA ALA A 266 8.82 3.74 -4.07
C ALA A 266 7.92 2.79 -4.85
N ILE A 267 8.39 2.37 -6.04
CA ILE A 267 7.65 1.48 -6.93
C ILE A 267 8.60 0.58 -7.72
N ALA A 268 8.25 -0.71 -7.84
CA ALA A 268 8.98 -1.66 -8.68
C ALA A 268 8.10 -2.82 -9.15
N PHE A 269 8.44 -3.45 -10.28
CA PHE A 269 7.95 -4.77 -10.65
C PHE A 269 8.90 -5.84 -10.12
N HIS A 270 8.36 -6.86 -9.45
CA HIS A 270 9.12 -8.01 -9.00
C HIS A 270 8.22 -9.25 -8.95
N GLN A 271 8.67 -10.38 -9.48
CA GLN A 271 7.95 -11.67 -9.48
C GLN A 271 6.48 -11.58 -9.91
N ASN A 272 6.21 -10.94 -11.06
CA ASN A 272 4.86 -10.72 -11.59
C ASN A 272 3.90 -9.96 -10.66
N ARG A 273 4.41 -9.17 -9.74
CA ARG A 273 3.66 -8.25 -8.87
C ARG A 273 4.17 -6.82 -9.05
N LEU A 274 3.29 -5.87 -8.89
CA LEU A 274 3.64 -4.47 -8.75
C LEU A 274 3.77 -4.16 -7.26
N TRP A 275 4.93 -3.64 -6.86
CA TRP A 275 5.23 -3.32 -5.48
C TRP A 275 5.25 -1.82 -5.25
N PHE A 276 4.63 -1.41 -4.13
CA PHE A 276 4.67 -0.06 -3.61
C PHE A 276 5.32 -0.04 -2.23
N GLY A 277 6.00 1.04 -1.88
CA GLY A 277 6.61 1.18 -0.57
C GLY A 277 6.59 2.60 -0.04
N GLY A 278 6.37 2.69 1.27
CA GLY A 278 6.50 3.91 2.06
C GLY A 278 5.50 5.02 1.72
N THR A 279 4.63 5.35 2.67
CA THR A 279 3.81 6.56 2.64
C THR A 279 4.13 7.43 3.85
N ALA A 280 3.62 8.65 3.92
CA ALA A 280 3.80 9.49 5.11
C ALA A 280 3.12 8.88 6.35
N GLY A 281 1.97 8.20 6.17
CA GLY A 281 1.24 7.53 7.25
C GLY A 281 1.78 6.14 7.62
N GLN A 282 2.44 5.47 6.69
CA GLN A 282 3.08 4.15 6.85
C GLN A 282 4.43 4.15 6.14
N PRO A 283 5.47 4.77 6.75
CA PRO A 283 6.76 4.97 6.11
C PRO A 283 7.50 3.66 5.81
N ASP A 284 7.22 2.62 6.57
CA ASP A 284 7.79 1.28 6.52
C ASP A 284 6.88 0.24 5.85
N GLY A 285 5.71 0.64 5.36
CA GLY A 285 4.76 -0.24 4.67
C GLY A 285 5.25 -0.65 3.28
N LEU A 286 5.07 -1.92 2.94
CA LEU A 286 5.42 -2.51 1.64
C LEU A 286 4.24 -3.35 1.14
N TRP A 287 3.73 -3.02 -0.04
CA TRP A 287 2.55 -3.63 -0.63
C TRP A 287 2.87 -4.23 -2.00
N GLY A 288 2.54 -5.51 -2.18
CA GLY A 288 2.64 -6.21 -3.46
C GLY A 288 1.25 -6.51 -4.02
N SER A 289 1.00 -6.21 -5.29
CA SER A 289 -0.26 -6.52 -5.96
C SER A 289 -0.53 -8.03 -6.01
N LYS A 290 -1.75 -8.43 -6.33
CA LYS A 290 -2.04 -9.82 -6.76
C LYS A 290 -1.16 -10.20 -7.95
N THR A 291 -0.81 -11.49 -8.03
CA THR A 291 0.03 -12.02 -9.12
C THR A 291 -0.61 -11.74 -10.49
N ALA A 292 0.16 -11.13 -11.39
CA ALA A 292 -0.25 -10.73 -12.74
C ALA A 292 -1.47 -9.79 -12.84
N THR A 293 -1.96 -9.26 -11.72
CA THR A 293 -3.06 -8.30 -11.65
C THR A 293 -2.61 -7.04 -10.93
N TYR A 294 -1.89 -6.19 -11.63
CA TYR A 294 -1.09 -5.09 -11.09
C TYR A 294 -1.89 -3.94 -10.47
N PHE A 295 -3.20 -3.91 -10.65
CA PHE A 295 -4.09 -2.89 -10.11
C PHE A 295 -4.94 -3.40 -8.93
N ASN A 296 -4.74 -4.66 -8.53
CA ASN A 296 -5.48 -5.31 -7.45
C ASN A 296 -4.56 -5.57 -6.25
N PHE A 297 -4.89 -4.92 -5.11
CA PHE A 297 -4.18 -5.04 -3.83
C PHE A 297 -5.10 -5.60 -2.72
N GLU A 298 -6.15 -6.32 -3.07
CA GLU A 298 -7.01 -6.99 -2.11
C GLU A 298 -6.28 -8.16 -1.46
N VAL A 299 -6.14 -8.12 -0.12
CA VAL A 299 -5.42 -9.14 0.66
C VAL A 299 -6.10 -10.51 0.60
N GLY A 300 -7.44 -10.54 0.42
CA GLY A 300 -8.18 -11.78 0.25
C GLY A 300 -8.14 -12.71 1.46
N ASP A 301 -8.10 -14.01 1.18
CA ASP A 301 -8.05 -15.10 2.16
C ASP A 301 -6.62 -15.66 2.35
N ALA A 302 -5.58 -14.92 1.91
CA ALA A 302 -4.16 -15.27 1.92
C ALA A 302 -3.81 -16.48 1.02
N GLU A 303 -4.48 -16.59 -0.14
CA GLU A 303 -4.08 -17.53 -1.18
C GLU A 303 -2.74 -17.10 -1.82
N ASP A 304 -2.03 -18.04 -2.45
CA ASP A 304 -0.69 -17.79 -3.02
C ASP A 304 -0.64 -16.65 -4.05
N ASN A 305 -1.74 -16.39 -4.74
CA ASN A 305 -1.87 -15.32 -5.73
C ASN A 305 -2.38 -13.99 -5.14
N ASP A 306 -2.83 -13.96 -3.89
CA ASP A 306 -3.35 -12.76 -3.24
C ASP A 306 -2.27 -11.69 -3.04
N SER A 307 -2.70 -10.46 -2.78
CA SER A 307 -1.80 -9.35 -2.53
C SER A 307 -1.04 -9.51 -1.20
N ILE A 308 0.12 -8.89 -1.14
CA ILE A 308 1.01 -8.94 0.01
C ILE A 308 1.00 -7.57 0.69
N ASP A 309 0.82 -7.57 2.01
CA ASP A 309 0.92 -6.38 2.86
C ASP A 309 1.84 -6.72 4.03
N ILE A 310 3.04 -6.14 4.04
CA ILE A 310 4.06 -6.38 5.06
C ILE A 310 4.71 -5.07 5.48
N THR A 311 5.27 -5.06 6.69
CA THR A 311 5.87 -3.87 7.28
C THR A 311 7.31 -4.15 7.68
N ALA A 312 8.23 -3.24 7.31
CA ALA A 312 9.63 -3.29 7.70
C ALA A 312 9.81 -2.80 9.15
N SER A 313 9.21 -3.53 10.11
CA SER A 313 9.22 -3.14 11.52
C SER A 313 10.60 -3.36 12.15
N THR A 314 11.25 -2.26 12.53
CA THR A 314 12.45 -2.23 13.36
C THR A 314 12.25 -1.24 14.51
N GLY A 315 13.21 -1.15 15.44
CA GLY A 315 13.13 -0.19 16.55
C GLY A 315 13.19 1.28 16.12
N ASP A 316 13.55 1.56 14.86
CA ASP A 316 13.70 2.89 14.29
C ASP A 316 12.62 3.16 13.23
N ILE A 317 12.31 4.44 12.99
CA ILE A 317 11.39 4.84 11.90
C ILE A 317 12.15 4.75 10.58
N ASN A 318 11.80 3.76 9.77
CA ASN A 318 12.38 3.48 8.47
C ASN A 318 11.47 3.95 7.35
N THR A 319 11.81 5.08 6.72
CA THR A 319 11.07 5.52 5.52
C THR A 319 11.62 4.83 4.29
N ILE A 320 10.81 4.01 3.61
CA ILE A 320 11.19 3.37 2.34
C ILE A 320 11.36 4.46 1.29
N ARG A 321 12.53 4.50 0.66
CA ARG A 321 12.90 5.43 -0.40
C ARG A 321 12.94 4.78 -1.77
N HIS A 322 13.45 3.55 -1.85
CA HIS A 322 13.59 2.83 -3.11
C HIS A 322 13.30 1.35 -2.94
N ILE A 323 12.71 0.78 -3.99
CA ILE A 323 12.53 -0.66 -4.15
C ILE A 323 13.19 -1.06 -5.45
N ILE A 324 14.09 -2.05 -5.41
CA ILE A 324 14.85 -2.51 -6.58
C ILE A 324 14.65 -4.02 -6.73
N SER A 325 14.15 -4.42 -7.90
CA SER A 325 14.00 -5.83 -8.26
C SER A 325 15.35 -6.40 -8.72
N ASN A 326 15.92 -7.27 -7.92
CA ASN A 326 17.07 -8.09 -8.25
C ASN A 326 16.68 -9.57 -8.10
N LYS A 327 17.59 -10.49 -7.74
CA LYS A 327 17.24 -11.87 -7.35
C LYS A 327 16.21 -11.83 -6.21
N ASP A 328 16.52 -11.08 -5.16
CA ASP A 328 15.61 -10.71 -4.08
C ASP A 328 15.04 -9.31 -4.33
N LEU A 329 13.95 -8.96 -3.68
CA LEU A 329 13.47 -7.58 -3.70
C LEU A 329 14.25 -6.77 -2.68
N HIS A 330 15.06 -5.84 -3.13
CA HIS A 330 15.84 -4.95 -2.27
C HIS A 330 15.00 -3.74 -1.89
N VAL A 331 14.94 -3.44 -0.59
CA VAL A 331 14.20 -2.30 -0.04
C VAL A 331 15.18 -1.38 0.69
N PHE A 332 15.36 -0.18 0.16
CA PHE A 332 16.26 0.83 0.69
C PHE A 332 15.46 1.86 1.47
N THR A 333 15.80 2.05 2.75
CA THR A 333 15.12 3.00 3.62
C THR A 333 16.03 4.15 4.03
N SER A 334 15.53 5.06 4.84
CA SER A 334 16.31 6.19 5.37
C SER A 334 17.46 5.77 6.29
N THR A 335 17.38 4.62 6.94
CA THR A 335 18.31 4.15 7.99
C THR A 335 18.90 2.78 7.71
N ASP A 336 18.19 1.90 7.01
CA ASP A 336 18.56 0.50 6.85
C ASP A 336 18.34 0.02 5.40
N GLU A 337 18.95 -1.11 5.04
CA GLU A 337 18.68 -1.87 3.83
C GLU A 337 18.10 -3.24 4.19
N PHE A 338 16.97 -3.55 3.53
CA PHE A 338 16.23 -4.80 3.71
C PHE A 338 16.16 -5.58 2.39
N ILE A 339 15.80 -6.84 2.53
CA ILE A 339 15.38 -7.68 1.41
C ILE A 339 14.03 -8.34 1.71
N VAL A 340 13.26 -8.60 0.66
CA VAL A 340 12.24 -9.65 0.69
C VAL A 340 12.88 -10.83 -0.07
N PRO A 341 13.26 -11.91 0.65
CA PRO A 341 14.01 -13.00 0.05
C PRO A 341 13.16 -13.79 -0.94
N ALA A 342 13.75 -14.12 -2.08
CA ALA A 342 13.18 -15.10 -3.01
C ALA A 342 13.51 -16.50 -2.50
N LEU A 343 12.50 -17.23 -2.02
CA LEU A 343 12.68 -18.62 -1.65
C LEU A 343 13.02 -19.45 -2.89
N GLU A 344 14.01 -20.35 -2.78
CA GLU A 344 14.49 -21.10 -3.91
C GLU A 344 13.38 -21.99 -4.51
N GLY A 345 13.04 -21.72 -5.77
CA GLY A 345 12.00 -22.43 -6.51
C GLY A 345 10.55 -22.09 -6.12
N GLN A 346 10.33 -21.10 -5.28
CA GLN A 346 8.98 -20.68 -4.88
C GLN A 346 8.77 -19.16 -5.11
N PRO A 347 7.61 -18.75 -5.62
CA PRO A 347 7.27 -17.34 -5.70
C PRO A 347 7.00 -16.76 -4.29
N THR A 348 7.13 -15.45 -4.15
CA THR A 348 6.72 -14.74 -2.94
C THR A 348 5.19 -14.72 -2.85
N THR A 349 4.64 -15.26 -1.75
CA THR A 349 3.22 -15.38 -1.45
C THR A 349 2.88 -14.66 -0.15
N PRO A 350 1.60 -14.36 0.15
CA PRO A 350 1.22 -13.74 1.42
C PRO A 350 1.68 -14.53 2.66
N THR A 351 1.77 -15.85 2.54
CA THR A 351 2.10 -16.75 3.67
C THR A 351 3.61 -16.92 3.88
N ASN A 352 4.44 -16.67 2.87
CA ASN A 352 5.90 -16.82 2.96
C ASN A 352 6.66 -15.50 2.84
N ALA A 353 5.98 -14.39 2.58
CA ALA A 353 6.61 -13.08 2.49
C ALA A 353 7.18 -12.67 3.85
N SER A 354 8.46 -12.36 3.87
CA SER A 354 9.16 -11.77 5.02
C SER A 354 10.00 -10.60 4.55
N ILE A 355 10.29 -9.68 5.45
CA ILE A 355 11.23 -8.59 5.20
C ILE A 355 12.36 -8.69 6.22
N GLU A 356 13.60 -8.74 5.73
CA GLU A 356 14.79 -9.02 6.53
C GLU A 356 15.79 -7.88 6.42
N ARG A 357 16.20 -7.32 7.57
CA ARG A 357 17.25 -6.31 7.62
C ARG A 357 18.60 -6.95 7.33
N GLN A 358 19.37 -6.35 6.43
CA GLN A 358 20.71 -6.79 6.04
C GLN A 358 21.80 -5.86 6.52
N THR A 359 21.66 -4.56 6.32
CA THR A 359 22.64 -3.54 6.69
C THR A 359 21.95 -2.30 7.25
N SER A 360 22.72 -1.39 7.88
CA SER A 360 22.21 -0.19 8.54
C SER A 360 23.00 1.06 8.15
N PHE A 361 23.08 1.32 6.83
CA PHE A 361 23.72 2.54 6.30
C PHE A 361 22.68 3.59 5.90
N GLY A 362 21.48 3.15 5.57
CA GLY A 362 20.45 3.96 4.96
C GLY A 362 20.80 4.39 3.54
N SER A 363 19.80 4.78 2.78
CA SER A 363 19.96 5.24 1.40
C SER A 363 19.55 6.69 1.26
N SER A 364 20.21 7.45 0.37
CA SER A 364 19.79 8.79 -0.05
C SER A 364 18.56 8.72 -0.97
N PHE A 365 18.06 9.86 -1.45
CA PHE A 365 17.01 9.92 -2.48
C PHE A 365 17.49 9.56 -3.88
N ASN A 366 18.80 9.36 -4.07
CA ASN A 366 19.34 8.92 -5.34
C ASN A 366 18.93 7.50 -5.65
N ARG A 367 18.32 7.28 -6.82
CA ARG A 367 17.88 5.97 -7.24
C ARG A 367 19.04 4.99 -7.31
N PRO A 368 18.98 3.83 -6.64
CA PRO A 368 19.97 2.76 -6.79
C PRO A 368 19.92 2.12 -8.18
N TYR A 369 21.06 1.57 -8.62
CA TYR A 369 21.19 0.87 -9.90
C TYR A 369 21.79 -0.50 -9.73
N ILE A 370 21.29 -1.47 -10.51
CA ILE A 370 21.86 -2.81 -10.57
C ILE A 370 23.04 -2.81 -11.51
N TYR A 371 24.16 -3.33 -11.03
CA TYR A 371 25.39 -3.53 -11.80
C TYR A 371 26.00 -4.89 -11.44
N ASP A 372 26.13 -5.77 -12.42
CA ASP A 372 26.76 -7.09 -12.30
C ASP A 372 26.27 -7.92 -11.07
N GLY A 373 24.96 -7.92 -10.85
CA GLY A 373 24.32 -8.63 -9.74
C GLY A 373 24.31 -7.90 -8.40
N ALA A 374 25.10 -6.84 -8.24
CA ALA A 374 25.06 -5.95 -7.09
C ALA A 374 24.10 -4.79 -7.30
N THR A 375 23.64 -4.17 -6.22
CA THR A 375 22.91 -2.89 -6.27
C THR A 375 23.77 -1.79 -5.73
N ILE A 376 24.07 -0.80 -6.58
CA ILE A 376 24.87 0.38 -6.22
C ILE A 376 23.94 1.47 -5.72
N PHE A 377 24.22 2.02 -4.54
CA PHE A 377 23.43 3.09 -3.93
C PHE A 377 24.31 4.13 -3.23
N VAL A 378 23.76 5.30 -2.99
CA VAL A 378 24.37 6.34 -2.14
C VAL A 378 23.82 6.20 -0.75
N ASP A 379 24.67 6.15 0.26
CA ASP A 379 24.24 6.05 1.65
C ASP A 379 23.47 7.31 2.12
N SER A 380 22.85 7.22 3.29
CA SER A 380 22.03 8.31 3.84
C SER A 380 22.83 9.58 4.16
N SER A 381 24.15 9.47 4.34
CA SER A 381 25.03 10.64 4.56
C SER A 381 25.27 11.48 3.29
N GLY A 382 24.98 10.91 2.10
CA GLY A 382 25.23 11.54 0.81
C GLY A 382 26.72 11.70 0.48
N SER A 383 27.62 10.97 1.15
CA SER A 383 29.06 11.08 0.99
C SER A 383 29.76 9.81 0.52
N MET A 384 29.04 8.69 0.51
CA MET A 384 29.57 7.39 0.14
C MET A 384 28.68 6.68 -0.86
N VAL A 385 29.32 6.09 -1.86
CA VAL A 385 28.67 5.13 -2.77
C VAL A 385 28.99 3.73 -2.28
N ARG A 386 27.95 2.90 -2.14
CA ARG A 386 28.06 1.54 -1.62
C ARG A 386 27.56 0.52 -2.63
N GLU A 387 28.13 -0.66 -2.55
CA GLU A 387 27.73 -1.85 -3.27
C GLU A 387 26.99 -2.78 -2.33
N PHE A 388 25.72 -3.08 -2.62
CA PHE A 388 24.89 -4.02 -1.89
C PHE A 388 24.85 -5.35 -2.66
N ILE A 389 25.59 -6.34 -2.16
CA ILE A 389 25.80 -7.63 -2.81
C ILE A 389 25.68 -8.78 -1.82
N PHE A 390 25.17 -9.93 -2.30
CA PHE A 390 25.09 -11.14 -1.50
C PHE A 390 26.48 -11.73 -1.23
N ASN A 391 26.82 -11.88 0.03
CA ASN A 391 28.06 -12.47 0.49
C ASN A 391 27.80 -13.86 1.08
N ARG A 392 28.32 -14.88 0.43
CA ARG A 392 28.15 -16.28 0.85
C ARG A 392 28.78 -16.59 2.22
N ASP A 393 29.89 -15.94 2.56
CA ASP A 393 30.60 -16.19 3.82
C ASP A 393 29.82 -15.69 5.02
N VAL A 394 29.03 -14.63 4.84
CA VAL A 394 28.15 -14.02 5.86
C VAL A 394 26.74 -14.63 5.81
N GLY A 395 26.35 -15.22 4.67
CA GLY A 395 25.00 -15.73 4.45
C GLY A 395 23.95 -14.64 4.26
N GLY A 396 24.35 -13.44 3.87
CA GLY A 396 23.47 -12.27 3.72
C GLY A 396 24.06 -11.21 2.80
N TYR A 397 23.33 -10.10 2.63
CA TYR A 397 23.83 -8.98 1.86
C TYR A 397 24.74 -8.07 2.68
N THR A 398 25.78 -7.54 2.06
CA THR A 398 26.75 -6.62 2.67
C THR A 398 26.78 -5.30 1.88
N GLY A 399 26.95 -4.17 2.60
CA GLY A 399 27.03 -2.83 2.02
C GLY A 399 28.48 -2.30 1.99
N THR A 400 29.29 -2.73 1.03
CA THR A 400 30.70 -2.33 0.92
C THR A 400 30.83 -0.94 0.31
N ALA A 401 31.61 -0.04 0.94
CA ALA A 401 31.89 1.28 0.39
C ALA A 401 32.89 1.21 -0.78
N ILE A 402 32.45 1.53 -1.99
CA ILE A 402 33.30 1.51 -3.19
C ILE A 402 34.00 2.86 -3.44
N SER A 403 33.48 3.96 -2.89
CA SER A 403 34.05 5.31 -3.06
C SER A 403 35.01 5.73 -1.92
N THR A 404 35.48 4.81 -1.09
CA THR A 404 36.30 5.12 0.09
C THR A 404 37.54 5.96 -0.24
N LEU A 405 38.23 5.68 -1.34
CA LEU A 405 39.43 6.42 -1.76
C LEU A 405 39.10 7.76 -2.44
N SER A 406 37.87 7.99 -2.82
CA SER A 406 37.40 9.17 -3.54
C SER A 406 36.18 9.83 -2.88
N SER A 407 35.98 9.63 -1.60
CA SER A 407 34.83 10.18 -0.85
C SER A 407 34.74 11.71 -0.92
N HIS A 408 35.88 12.40 -1.05
CA HIS A 408 35.94 13.85 -1.22
C HIS A 408 35.33 14.35 -2.53
N LEU A 409 35.16 13.47 -3.52
CA LEU A 409 34.50 13.79 -4.80
C LEU A 409 32.98 13.59 -4.73
N ILE A 410 32.49 12.87 -3.72
CA ILE A 410 31.06 12.58 -3.54
C ILE A 410 30.53 13.56 -2.47
N ASN A 411 29.89 14.62 -2.94
CA ASN A 411 29.32 15.62 -2.03
C ASN A 411 27.91 15.99 -2.47
N THR A 412 26.94 15.59 -1.66
CA THR A 412 25.51 15.83 -1.89
C THR A 412 25.09 15.46 -3.32
N PRO A 413 25.20 14.17 -3.70
CA PRO A 413 24.77 13.72 -5.01
C PRO A 413 23.28 13.92 -5.18
N ILE A 414 22.87 14.48 -6.31
CA ILE A 414 21.47 14.75 -6.65
C ILE A 414 20.91 13.76 -7.66
N GLN A 415 21.77 13.14 -8.46
CA GLN A 415 21.36 12.19 -9.47
C GLN A 415 22.48 11.19 -9.78
N MET A 416 22.09 9.94 -9.97
CA MET A 416 22.94 8.91 -10.56
C MET A 416 22.33 8.43 -11.88
N SER A 417 23.19 8.00 -12.81
CA SER A 417 22.78 7.35 -14.05
C SER A 417 23.84 6.35 -14.48
N MET A 418 23.40 5.21 -15.00
CA MET A 418 24.29 4.17 -15.48
C MET A 418 24.21 4.03 -17.00
N LEU A 419 25.35 4.03 -17.65
CA LEU A 419 25.51 3.69 -19.06
C LEU A 419 26.06 2.27 -19.13
N SER A 420 25.25 1.33 -19.59
CA SER A 420 25.66 -0.04 -19.85
C SER A 420 26.45 -0.14 -21.14
N GLY A 421 27.39 -1.09 -21.21
CA GLY A 421 28.17 -1.37 -22.41
C GLY A 421 27.26 -1.65 -23.62
N ALA A 422 27.73 -1.24 -24.79
CA ALA A 422 27.08 -1.46 -26.07
C ALA A 422 28.05 -2.23 -27.01
N ILE A 423 27.56 -2.62 -28.18
CA ILE A 423 28.41 -3.26 -29.21
C ILE A 423 29.63 -2.39 -29.48
N GLY A 424 30.81 -2.93 -29.20
CA GLY A 424 32.09 -2.24 -29.33
C GLY A 424 32.56 -1.50 -28.06
N ARG A 425 31.81 -1.54 -26.96
CA ARG A 425 32.19 -1.05 -25.64
C ARG A 425 31.89 -2.09 -24.58
N ALA A 426 32.91 -2.63 -23.94
CA ALA A 426 32.76 -3.58 -22.84
C ALA A 426 32.56 -2.92 -21.48
N GLU A 427 32.79 -1.60 -21.40
CA GLU A 427 32.83 -0.86 -20.14
C GLU A 427 31.43 -0.31 -19.78
N ASN A 428 31.09 -0.40 -18.51
CA ASN A 428 29.94 0.25 -17.91
C ASN A 428 30.38 1.47 -17.11
N TYR A 429 29.62 2.56 -17.18
CA TYR A 429 29.93 3.79 -16.47
C TYR A 429 28.77 4.18 -15.54
N LEU A 430 29.10 4.51 -14.30
CA LEU A 430 28.18 5.16 -13.38
C LEU A 430 28.49 6.65 -13.32
N PHE A 431 27.55 7.48 -13.72
CA PHE A 431 27.65 8.93 -13.62
C PHE A 431 26.96 9.39 -12.34
N ILE A 432 27.64 10.25 -11.58
CA ILE A 432 27.11 10.84 -10.36
C ILE A 432 27.19 12.35 -10.50
N VAL A 433 26.05 13.03 -10.39
CA VAL A 433 25.95 14.49 -10.39
C VAL A 433 25.82 14.97 -8.95
N CYS A 434 26.78 15.78 -8.51
CA CYS A 434 26.80 16.37 -7.16
C CYS A 434 26.40 17.85 -7.21
N LEU A 435 25.71 18.32 -6.15
CA LEU A 435 25.32 19.72 -6.03
C LEU A 435 26.51 20.65 -5.82
N LEU A 436 27.49 20.21 -5.04
CA LEU A 436 28.73 20.93 -4.78
C LEU A 436 29.88 20.11 -5.37
N TYR A 437 30.55 20.71 -6.31
CA TYR A 437 31.81 20.20 -6.84
C TYR A 437 32.95 20.88 -6.11
N THR A 438 33.58 20.18 -5.18
CA THR A 438 34.87 20.61 -4.62
C THR A 438 35.97 19.90 -5.37
N SER A 439 36.53 20.55 -6.39
CA SER A 439 37.75 20.03 -7.00
C SER A 439 38.95 20.56 -6.24
N ASP A 440 39.88 19.69 -5.87
CA ASP A 440 41.25 20.07 -5.53
C ASP A 440 41.94 20.79 -6.70
N ALA A 441 41.35 20.73 -7.90
CA ALA A 441 41.77 21.40 -9.09
C ALA A 441 41.49 22.91 -9.12
N ALA A 442 40.84 23.49 -8.13
CA ALA A 442 40.73 24.95 -7.99
C ALA A 442 42.09 25.63 -7.77
N ASP A 443 43.12 24.88 -7.45
CA ASP A 443 44.48 25.37 -7.23
C ASP A 443 45.39 25.22 -8.46
N GLU A 444 44.95 24.50 -9.49
CA GLU A 444 45.72 24.41 -10.75
C GLU A 444 45.17 25.38 -11.81
N ARG A 445 45.81 26.52 -11.89
CA ARG A 445 45.47 27.65 -12.78
C ARG A 445 45.63 27.38 -14.27
N SER A 446 45.52 26.21 -14.80
CA SER A 446 45.74 26.04 -16.24
C SER A 446 45.17 24.77 -16.88
N SER A 447 43.99 24.36 -16.55
CA SER A 447 43.19 23.60 -17.52
C SER A 447 41.78 23.50 -17.05
N VAL A 448 40.92 24.30 -17.62
CA VAL A 448 39.47 24.06 -17.53
C VAL A 448 39.20 22.83 -18.38
N ASP A 449 39.32 21.67 -17.77
CA ASP A 449 38.73 20.48 -18.33
C ASP A 449 37.31 20.37 -17.75
N LEU A 450 36.30 20.77 -18.54
CA LEU A 450 34.89 20.59 -18.29
C LEU A 450 34.47 19.12 -18.47
N GLY A 451 35.41 18.20 -18.43
CA GLY A 451 35.16 16.77 -18.51
C GLY A 451 34.86 16.17 -17.13
N GLY A 452 33.65 15.67 -16.93
CA GLY A 452 33.34 14.79 -15.81
C GLY A 452 34.39 13.69 -15.70
N ARG A 453 35.08 13.60 -14.55
CA ARG A 453 36.08 12.55 -14.34
C ARG A 453 35.38 11.21 -14.26
N ARG A 454 35.94 10.25 -14.98
CA ARG A 454 35.55 8.82 -14.95
C ARG A 454 36.01 8.20 -13.62
N ILE A 455 35.14 7.50 -12.97
CA ILE A 455 35.47 6.52 -11.92
C ILE A 455 35.47 5.15 -12.56
#